data_5101716836b193281f22b2af9ec953d0
#
_entry.id   5101716836b193281f22b2af9ec953d0
#
_cell.length_a   1.000
_cell.length_b   1.000
_cell.length_c   1.000
_cell.angle_alpha   90.00
_cell.angle_beta   90.00
_cell.angle_gamma   90.00
#
_symmetry.space_group_name_H-M   'P 1'
#
loop_
_entity.id
_entity.type
_entity.pdbx_description
1 polymer ?
#
loop_
_entity_poly.entity_id
_entity_poly.type
_entity_poly.pdbx_seq_one_letter_code
_entity_poly.pdbx_strand_id
1 'polypeptide(L)'
;MYNPNSAIERVKNHLAYKLGQAMIDFTNNGGGYIALFKKLYQIKRQHKKEQKIYQQTIQVFPQLKYPSLEACSDYEQALKYKFHLSYMLGEVLIKADKTWYKGGGFKLKNNIKKAKKEFQIFREIFKEFDQINSSILKGLIDNKQLFLKEFPRIKHILKIHQDYKAILD
;
A
#
# COMPACT_ATOMS: atom_id res chain seq x y z
N MET A 1 1.76 13.35 16.81
CA MET A 1 2.35 14.10 15.66
C MET A 1 3.25 13.12 14.92
N TYR A 2 3.14 12.95 13.62
CA TYR A 2 4.02 12.02 12.90
C TYR A 2 5.36 12.68 12.56
N ASN A 3 6.43 11.85 12.49
CA ASN A 3 7.76 12.33 12.14
C ASN A 3 7.89 12.49 10.61
N PRO A 4 8.02 13.71 10.07
CA PRO A 4 8.14 13.93 8.63
C PRO A 4 9.47 13.41 8.03
N ASN A 5 10.46 13.14 8.86
CA ASN A 5 11.76 12.58 8.44
C ASN A 5 11.76 11.04 8.41
N SER A 6 10.64 10.37 8.79
CA SER A 6 10.46 8.94 8.63
C SER A 6 9.63 8.64 7.39
N ALA A 7 10.20 7.90 6.44
CA ALA A 7 9.48 7.43 5.25
C ALA A 7 8.35 6.47 5.63
N ILE A 8 8.56 5.61 6.63
CA ILE A 8 7.53 4.68 7.14
C ILE A 8 6.31 5.46 7.64
N GLU A 9 6.52 6.47 8.49
CA GLU A 9 5.41 7.26 9.02
C GLU A 9 4.69 8.04 7.92
N ARG A 10 5.41 8.55 6.91
CA ARG A 10 4.81 9.22 5.76
C ARG A 10 3.97 8.28 4.90
N VAL A 11 4.43 7.04 4.66
CA VAL A 11 3.63 6.02 3.95
C VAL A 11 2.41 5.61 4.77
N LYS A 12 2.55 5.41 6.08
CA LYS A 12 1.40 5.12 6.97
C LYS A 12 0.42 6.30 7.06
N ASN A 13 0.90 7.53 6.95
CA ASN A 13 0.05 8.72 6.93
C ASN A 13 -0.58 9.00 5.55
N HIS A 14 -0.18 8.28 4.51
CA HIS A 14 -0.76 8.40 3.18
C HIS A 14 -2.25 8.01 3.18
N LEU A 15 -3.05 8.69 2.36
CA LEU A 15 -4.50 8.48 2.31
C LEU A 15 -4.87 7.01 2.06
N ALA A 16 -4.15 6.32 1.16
CA ALA A 16 -4.40 4.91 0.87
C ALA A 16 -4.24 4.05 2.14
N TYR A 17 -3.15 4.21 2.90
CA TYR A 17 -2.93 3.43 4.10
C TYR A 17 -4.04 3.67 5.15
N LYS A 18 -4.39 4.93 5.42
CA LYS A 18 -5.45 5.32 6.37
C LYS A 18 -6.82 4.73 6.00
N LEU A 19 -7.20 4.81 4.72
CA LEU A 19 -8.49 4.28 4.25
C LEU A 19 -8.55 2.76 4.33
N GLY A 20 -7.49 2.08 3.89
CA GLY A 20 -7.44 0.63 3.95
C GLY A 20 -7.37 0.10 5.38
N GLN A 21 -6.66 0.78 6.29
CA GLN A 21 -6.65 0.43 7.70
C GLN A 21 -8.06 0.54 8.32
N ALA A 22 -8.77 1.63 8.06
CA ALA A 22 -10.15 1.80 8.53
C ALA A 22 -11.09 0.69 8.00
N MET A 23 -10.85 0.19 6.79
CA MET A 23 -11.60 -0.93 6.22
C MET A 23 -11.26 -2.26 6.91
N ILE A 24 -10.00 -2.50 7.25
CA ILE A 24 -9.56 -3.69 7.99
C ILE A 24 -10.15 -3.66 9.40
N ASP A 25 -10.05 -2.53 10.09
CA ASP A 25 -10.60 -2.35 11.44
C ASP A 25 -12.11 -2.60 11.47
N PHE A 26 -12.84 -2.11 10.46
CA PHE A 26 -14.26 -2.39 10.29
C PHE A 26 -14.55 -3.89 10.11
N THR A 27 -13.73 -4.58 9.31
CA THR A 27 -13.91 -6.01 9.06
C THR A 27 -13.67 -6.84 10.33
N ASN A 28 -12.72 -6.42 11.17
CA ASN A 28 -12.33 -7.14 12.39
C ASN A 28 -13.28 -6.86 13.57
N ASN A 29 -13.74 -5.61 13.69
CA ASN A 29 -14.51 -5.16 14.86
C ASN A 29 -16.03 -5.16 14.61
N GLY A 30 -16.45 -5.40 13.36
CA GLY A 30 -17.84 -5.26 12.96
C GLY A 30 -18.28 -3.79 12.86
N GLY A 31 -19.55 -3.59 12.58
CA GLY A 31 -20.16 -2.27 12.47
C GLY A 31 -21.09 -2.14 11.27
N GLY A 32 -21.88 -1.07 11.24
CA GLY A 32 -22.76 -0.78 10.10
C GLY A 32 -22.00 -0.16 8.94
N TYR A 33 -22.34 -0.52 7.71
CA TYR A 33 -21.73 0.05 6.50
C TYR A 33 -21.82 1.59 6.45
N ILE A 34 -22.91 2.17 6.99
CA ILE A 34 -23.07 3.62 7.08
C ILE A 34 -21.95 4.25 7.93
N ALA A 35 -21.62 3.62 9.07
CA ALA A 35 -20.52 4.07 9.93
C ALA A 35 -19.17 3.99 9.22
N LEU A 36 -18.93 2.92 8.45
CA LEU A 36 -17.73 2.79 7.62
C LEU A 36 -17.64 3.93 6.59
N PHE A 37 -18.69 4.17 5.80
CA PHE A 37 -18.70 5.25 4.81
C PHE A 37 -18.46 6.61 5.45
N LYS A 38 -19.09 6.91 6.59
CA LYS A 38 -18.86 8.14 7.36
C LYS A 38 -17.40 8.27 7.79
N LYS A 39 -16.80 7.19 8.29
CA LYS A 39 -15.37 7.13 8.67
C LYS A 39 -14.45 7.38 7.48
N LEU A 40 -14.66 6.70 6.36
CA LEU A 40 -13.86 6.89 5.15
C LEU A 40 -13.96 8.33 4.62
N TYR A 41 -15.14 8.92 4.62
CA TYR A 41 -15.36 10.32 4.24
C TYR A 41 -14.62 11.28 5.18
N GLN A 42 -14.69 11.06 6.50
CA GLN A 42 -13.98 11.89 7.48
C GLN A 42 -12.46 11.83 7.26
N ILE A 43 -11.88 10.62 7.05
CA ILE A 43 -10.45 10.43 6.77
C ILE A 43 -10.06 11.22 5.50
N LYS A 44 -10.83 11.08 4.42
CA LYS A 44 -10.56 11.80 3.16
C LYS A 44 -10.60 13.31 3.34
N ARG A 45 -11.62 13.82 4.04
CA ARG A 45 -11.80 15.26 4.33
C ARG A 45 -10.64 15.79 5.17
N GLN A 46 -10.28 15.07 6.23
CA GLN A 46 -9.17 15.45 7.11
C GLN A 46 -7.84 15.47 6.36
N HIS A 47 -7.54 14.41 5.60
CA HIS A 47 -6.32 14.33 4.79
C HIS A 47 -6.24 15.50 3.78
N LYS A 48 -7.34 15.85 3.11
CA LYS A 48 -7.38 17.00 2.20
C LYS A 48 -7.07 18.32 2.91
N LYS A 49 -7.59 18.53 4.13
CA LYS A 49 -7.28 19.71 4.94
C LYS A 49 -5.80 19.76 5.31
N GLU A 50 -5.23 18.65 5.78
CA GLU A 50 -3.82 18.54 6.15
C GLU A 50 -2.91 18.84 4.95
N GLN A 51 -3.22 18.30 3.78
CA GLN A 51 -2.48 18.59 2.55
C GLN A 51 -2.55 20.06 2.15
N LYS A 52 -3.73 20.69 2.25
CA LYS A 52 -3.89 22.11 1.96
C LYS A 52 -3.05 22.98 2.90
N ILE A 53 -3.13 22.70 4.21
CA ILE A 53 -2.33 23.42 5.22
C ILE A 53 -0.83 23.25 4.92
N TYR A 54 -0.37 22.02 4.66
CA TYR A 54 1.02 21.76 4.33
C TYR A 54 1.47 22.55 3.09
N GLN A 55 0.68 22.53 2.00
CA GLN A 55 1.02 23.28 0.78
C GLN A 55 1.10 24.78 1.04
N GLN A 56 0.19 25.35 1.81
CA GLN A 56 0.22 26.76 2.19
C GLN A 56 1.45 27.08 3.08
N THR A 57 1.78 26.19 4.01
CA THR A 57 2.94 26.35 4.90
C THR A 57 4.23 26.39 4.11
N ILE A 58 4.47 25.48 3.17
CA ILE A 58 5.71 25.44 2.37
C ILE A 58 5.81 26.56 1.33
N GLN A 59 4.69 27.18 0.96
CA GLN A 59 4.71 28.41 0.13
C GLN A 59 5.27 29.61 0.90
N VAL A 60 4.94 29.70 2.20
CA VAL A 60 5.41 30.80 3.07
C VAL A 60 6.78 30.46 3.65
N PHE A 61 7.01 29.21 4.01
CA PHE A 61 8.23 28.72 4.65
C PHE A 61 8.81 27.53 3.88
N PRO A 62 9.53 27.75 2.75
CA PRO A 62 10.06 26.68 1.92
C PRO A 62 11.00 25.71 2.65
N GLN A 63 11.68 26.17 3.71
CA GLN A 63 12.57 25.38 4.56
C GLN A 63 11.85 24.27 5.35
N LEU A 64 10.50 24.36 5.49
CA LEU A 64 9.68 23.33 6.14
C LEU A 64 9.22 22.25 5.18
N LYS A 65 9.67 22.27 3.93
CA LYS A 65 9.41 21.21 2.97
C LYS A 65 10.05 19.92 3.43
N TYR A 66 9.26 18.84 3.44
CA TYR A 66 9.77 17.52 3.81
C TYR A 66 10.86 17.07 2.83
N PRO A 67 11.89 16.35 3.32
CA PRO A 67 12.91 15.75 2.46
C PRO A 67 12.26 14.75 1.47
N SER A 68 12.98 14.37 0.42
CA SER A 68 12.51 13.28 -0.45
C SER A 68 12.32 11.99 0.38
N LEU A 69 11.45 11.07 -0.06
CA LEU A 69 11.29 9.82 0.67
C LEU A 69 12.58 8.99 0.65
N GLU A 70 13.32 9.06 -0.46
CA GLU A 70 14.58 8.37 -0.68
C GLU A 70 15.70 8.85 0.26
N ALA A 71 15.61 10.08 0.75
CA ALA A 71 16.57 10.64 1.69
C ALA A 71 16.35 10.17 3.15
N CYS A 72 15.23 9.51 3.43
CA CYS A 72 14.96 8.99 4.77
C CYS A 72 15.71 7.67 5.00
N SER A 73 16.31 7.50 6.19
CA SER A 73 17.07 6.29 6.55
C SER A 73 16.24 5.00 6.56
N ASP A 74 14.93 5.12 6.75
CA ASP A 74 13.97 4.01 6.79
C ASP A 74 13.23 3.78 5.44
N TYR A 75 13.76 4.35 4.34
CA TYR A 75 13.11 4.32 3.03
C TYR A 75 12.86 2.90 2.52
N GLU A 76 13.85 2.01 2.60
CA GLU A 76 13.71 0.61 2.15
C GLU A 76 12.58 -0.12 2.88
N GLN A 77 12.51 0.06 4.20
CA GLN A 77 11.44 -0.50 5.01
C GLN A 77 10.07 0.12 4.64
N ALA A 78 10.05 1.43 4.37
CA ALA A 78 8.84 2.14 3.96
C ALA A 78 8.25 1.60 2.65
N LEU A 79 9.08 1.18 1.69
CA LEU A 79 8.61 0.58 0.44
C LEU A 79 7.79 -0.70 0.68
N LYS A 80 8.16 -1.52 1.67
CA LYS A 80 7.42 -2.73 2.05
C LYS A 80 5.98 -2.42 2.48
N TYR A 81 5.75 -1.27 3.11
CA TYR A 81 4.39 -0.84 3.52
C TYR A 81 3.44 -0.59 2.34
N LYS A 82 3.95 -0.32 1.12
CA LYS A 82 3.10 -0.22 -0.07
C LYS A 82 2.48 -1.56 -0.48
N PHE A 83 3.08 -2.67 -0.04
CA PHE A 83 2.55 -4.04 -0.24
C PHE A 83 1.68 -4.52 0.93
N HIS A 84 1.52 -3.74 1.99
CA HIS A 84 0.60 -4.08 3.06
C HIS A 84 -0.85 -4.05 2.58
N LEU A 85 -1.67 -4.96 3.12
CA LEU A 85 -3.09 -5.04 2.78
C LEU A 85 -3.81 -3.70 2.97
N SER A 86 -3.46 -2.95 4.02
CA SER A 86 -4.01 -1.62 4.28
C SER A 86 -3.75 -0.67 3.09
N TYR A 87 -2.52 -0.61 2.59
CA TYR A 87 -2.19 0.29 1.47
C TYR A 87 -2.92 -0.14 0.20
N MET A 88 -2.89 -1.44 -0.14
CA MET A 88 -3.50 -2.00 -1.33
C MET A 88 -5.03 -1.82 -1.36
N LEU A 89 -5.70 -2.05 -0.22
CA LEU A 89 -7.15 -1.81 -0.11
C LEU A 89 -7.50 -0.32 -0.23
N GLY A 90 -6.69 0.55 0.34
CA GLY A 90 -6.88 1.99 0.23
C GLY A 90 -6.73 2.50 -1.21
N GLU A 91 -5.78 1.97 -1.99
CA GLU A 91 -5.66 2.28 -3.43
C GLU A 91 -6.94 1.88 -4.19
N VAL A 92 -7.50 0.70 -3.89
CA VAL A 92 -8.77 0.26 -4.47
C VAL A 92 -9.91 1.22 -4.12
N LEU A 93 -9.98 1.68 -2.86
CA LEU A 93 -11.00 2.64 -2.42
C LEU A 93 -10.84 3.99 -3.11
N ILE A 94 -9.61 4.51 -3.23
CA ILE A 94 -9.33 5.77 -3.94
C ILE A 94 -9.71 5.65 -5.42
N LYS A 95 -9.38 4.54 -6.07
CA LYS A 95 -9.75 4.29 -7.46
C LYS A 95 -11.26 4.20 -7.66
N ALA A 96 -11.96 3.48 -6.78
CA ALA A 96 -13.41 3.38 -6.82
C ALA A 96 -14.09 4.75 -6.64
N ASP A 97 -13.61 5.58 -5.71
CA ASP A 97 -14.11 6.93 -5.49
C ASP A 97 -13.92 7.82 -6.73
N LYS A 98 -12.74 7.79 -7.36
CA LYS A 98 -12.46 8.55 -8.58
C LYS A 98 -13.30 8.12 -9.79
N THR A 99 -13.72 6.87 -9.83
CA THR A 99 -14.45 6.28 -10.96
C THR A 99 -15.90 5.96 -10.61
N TRP A 100 -16.41 6.47 -9.49
CA TRP A 100 -17.76 6.16 -9.00
C TRP A 100 -18.84 6.41 -10.07
N TYR A 101 -18.79 7.55 -10.73
CA TYR A 101 -19.69 7.94 -11.83
C TYR A 101 -19.56 7.06 -13.09
N LYS A 102 -18.47 6.29 -13.22
CA LYS A 102 -18.24 5.31 -14.31
C LYS A 102 -18.47 3.87 -13.87
N GLY A 103 -19.23 3.65 -12.80
CA GLY A 103 -19.52 2.30 -12.27
C GLY A 103 -18.41 1.71 -11.39
N GLY A 104 -17.48 2.54 -10.88
CA GLY A 104 -16.41 2.08 -9.98
C GLY A 104 -16.92 1.42 -8.71
N GLY A 105 -18.09 1.84 -8.21
CA GLY A 105 -18.75 1.23 -7.05
C GLY A 105 -19.16 -0.23 -7.29
N PHE A 106 -19.68 -0.57 -8.47
CA PHE A 106 -20.07 -1.94 -8.80
C PHE A 106 -18.89 -2.91 -8.86
N LYS A 107 -17.71 -2.42 -9.28
CA LYS A 107 -16.49 -3.21 -9.38
C LYS A 107 -15.72 -3.30 -8.04
N LEU A 108 -16.12 -2.53 -7.03
CA LEU A 108 -15.39 -2.40 -5.77
C LEU A 108 -15.18 -3.76 -5.08
N LYS A 109 -16.23 -4.57 -4.94
CA LYS A 109 -16.17 -5.90 -4.32
C LYS A 109 -15.13 -6.80 -5.00
N ASN A 110 -15.14 -6.84 -6.33
CA ASN A 110 -14.19 -7.66 -7.10
C ASN A 110 -12.76 -7.14 -6.99
N ASN A 111 -12.58 -5.82 -6.99
CA ASN A 111 -11.27 -5.19 -6.83
C ASN A 111 -10.69 -5.42 -5.42
N ILE A 112 -11.53 -5.41 -4.37
CA ILE A 112 -11.13 -5.78 -3.01
C ILE A 112 -10.68 -7.25 -2.96
N LYS A 113 -11.46 -8.17 -3.56
CA LYS A 113 -11.09 -9.60 -3.63
C LYS A 113 -9.77 -9.80 -4.38
N LYS A 114 -9.56 -9.05 -5.47
CA LYS A 114 -8.31 -9.07 -6.23
C LYS A 114 -7.14 -8.57 -5.37
N ALA A 115 -7.27 -7.42 -4.69
CA ALA A 115 -6.23 -6.87 -3.82
C ALA A 115 -5.85 -7.84 -2.68
N LYS A 116 -6.82 -8.53 -2.09
CA LYS A 116 -6.54 -9.56 -1.06
C LYS A 116 -5.74 -10.73 -1.62
N LYS A 117 -6.03 -11.21 -2.84
CA LYS A 117 -5.26 -12.27 -3.51
C LYS A 117 -3.82 -11.79 -3.82
N GLU A 118 -3.69 -10.59 -4.39
CA GLU A 118 -2.38 -9.98 -4.67
C GLU A 118 -1.54 -9.84 -3.39
N PHE A 119 -2.16 -9.42 -2.29
CA PHE A 119 -1.49 -9.34 -0.99
C PHE A 119 -0.94 -10.70 -0.53
N GLN A 120 -1.69 -11.79 -0.71
CA GLN A 120 -1.20 -13.13 -0.35
C GLN A 120 0.04 -13.50 -1.17
N ILE A 121 0.05 -13.21 -2.48
CA ILE A 121 1.19 -13.43 -3.35
C ILE A 121 2.42 -12.66 -2.84
N PHE A 122 2.29 -11.36 -2.56
CA PHE A 122 3.41 -10.57 -2.04
C PHE A 122 3.88 -11.06 -0.67
N ARG A 123 2.97 -11.52 0.19
CA ARG A 123 3.32 -12.11 1.48
C ARG A 123 4.13 -13.40 1.33
N GLU A 124 3.80 -14.25 0.36
CA GLU A 124 4.60 -15.43 0.03
C GLU A 124 6.00 -15.02 -0.44
N ILE A 125 6.10 -14.06 -1.38
CA ILE A 125 7.39 -13.58 -1.88
C ILE A 125 8.28 -13.04 -0.76
N PHE A 126 7.73 -12.20 0.12
CA PHE A 126 8.50 -11.63 1.23
C PHE A 126 8.91 -12.66 2.30
N LYS A 127 8.29 -13.84 2.31
CA LYS A 127 8.74 -14.97 3.15
C LYS A 127 9.89 -15.73 2.51
N GLU A 128 9.88 -15.90 1.18
CA GLU A 128 10.89 -16.68 0.46
C GLU A 128 12.21 -15.90 0.26
N PHE A 129 12.12 -14.57 0.23
CA PHE A 129 13.27 -13.70 0.04
C PHE A 129 13.57 -12.91 1.31
N ASP A 130 14.52 -13.38 2.11
CA ASP A 130 14.95 -12.71 3.34
C ASP A 130 15.55 -11.31 3.10
N GLN A 131 16.18 -11.10 1.95
CA GLN A 131 16.81 -9.82 1.57
C GLN A 131 16.27 -9.27 0.27
N ILE A 132 15.17 -8.53 0.35
CA ILE A 132 14.67 -7.76 -0.78
C ILE A 132 15.13 -6.32 -0.60
N ASN A 133 16.08 -5.89 -1.43
CA ASN A 133 16.58 -4.51 -1.43
C ASN A 133 15.60 -3.52 -2.08
N SER A 134 15.88 -2.21 -1.94
CA SER A 134 15.04 -1.15 -2.47
C SER A 134 14.87 -1.18 -3.98
N SER A 135 15.88 -1.64 -4.73
CA SER A 135 15.82 -1.75 -6.19
C SER A 135 14.80 -2.78 -6.64
N ILE A 136 14.79 -3.97 -5.99
CA ILE A 136 13.80 -5.01 -6.25
C ILE A 136 12.40 -4.52 -5.87
N LEU A 137 12.26 -3.87 -4.71
CA LEU A 137 10.96 -3.33 -4.26
C LEU A 137 10.42 -2.27 -5.23
N LYS A 138 11.28 -1.38 -5.74
CA LYS A 138 10.90 -0.41 -6.77
C LYS A 138 10.44 -1.12 -8.05
N GLY A 139 11.21 -2.08 -8.54
CA GLY A 139 10.86 -2.88 -9.72
C GLY A 139 9.51 -3.59 -9.56
N LEU A 140 9.21 -4.14 -8.38
CA LEU A 140 7.91 -4.76 -8.07
C LEU A 140 6.77 -3.73 -8.05
N ILE A 141 7.01 -2.52 -7.57
CA ILE A 141 6.00 -1.44 -7.56
C ILE A 141 5.69 -1.00 -8.99
N ASP A 142 6.74 -0.73 -9.78
CA ASP A 142 6.62 -0.19 -11.14
C ASP A 142 6.02 -1.22 -12.11
N ASN A 143 6.38 -2.51 -11.96
CA ASN A 143 5.95 -3.60 -12.84
C ASN A 143 4.95 -4.57 -12.18
N LYS A 144 4.21 -4.12 -11.18
CA LYS A 144 3.32 -4.96 -10.35
C LYS A 144 2.42 -5.90 -11.17
N GLN A 145 1.79 -5.39 -12.23
CA GLN A 145 0.85 -6.20 -13.04
C GLN A 145 1.57 -7.28 -13.86
N LEU A 146 2.72 -6.96 -14.44
CA LEU A 146 3.54 -7.93 -15.16
C LEU A 146 4.04 -9.02 -14.21
N PHE A 147 4.56 -8.63 -13.05
CA PHE A 147 5.04 -9.55 -12.03
C PHE A 147 3.94 -10.52 -11.55
N LEU A 148 2.75 -10.01 -11.24
CA LEU A 148 1.61 -10.85 -10.82
C LEU A 148 1.17 -11.83 -11.91
N LYS A 149 1.29 -11.46 -13.19
CA LYS A 149 1.00 -12.33 -14.32
C LYS A 149 2.00 -13.48 -14.43
N GLU A 150 3.29 -13.18 -14.24
CA GLU A 150 4.38 -14.16 -14.37
C GLU A 150 4.64 -14.96 -13.07
N PHE A 151 4.03 -14.56 -11.94
CA PHE A 151 4.27 -15.18 -10.64
C PHE A 151 4.08 -16.70 -10.61
N PRO A 152 3.07 -17.32 -11.28
CA PRO A 152 2.93 -18.78 -11.29
C PRO A 152 4.16 -19.49 -11.87
N ARG A 153 4.79 -18.92 -12.91
CA ARG A 153 6.03 -19.44 -13.51
C ARG A 153 7.22 -19.26 -12.57
N ILE A 154 7.33 -18.06 -11.97
CA ILE A 154 8.39 -17.74 -11.00
C ILE A 154 8.29 -18.67 -9.80
N LYS A 155 7.12 -18.92 -9.27
CA LYS A 155 6.87 -19.84 -8.14
C LYS A 155 7.30 -21.26 -8.48
N HIS A 156 7.04 -21.73 -9.68
CA HIS A 156 7.47 -23.06 -10.13
C HIS A 156 8.99 -23.18 -10.17
N ILE A 157 9.69 -22.17 -10.72
CA ILE A 157 11.17 -22.13 -10.76
C ILE A 157 11.75 -22.09 -9.36
N LEU A 158 11.17 -21.29 -8.44
CA LEU A 158 11.61 -21.21 -7.05
C LEU A 158 11.47 -22.54 -6.34
N LYS A 159 10.36 -23.26 -6.55
CA LYS A 159 10.16 -24.58 -5.98
C LYS A 159 11.21 -25.57 -6.45
N ILE A 160 11.50 -25.62 -7.76
CA ILE A 160 12.56 -26.45 -8.32
C ILE A 160 13.90 -26.12 -7.66
N HIS A 161 14.23 -24.85 -7.47
CA HIS A 161 15.48 -24.42 -6.84
C HIS A 161 15.56 -24.87 -5.37
N GLN A 162 14.47 -24.78 -4.62
CA GLN A 162 14.39 -25.26 -3.23
C GLN A 162 14.56 -26.77 -3.14
N ASP A 163 13.89 -27.51 -4.04
CA ASP A 163 14.01 -28.97 -4.11
C ASP A 163 15.47 -29.41 -4.43
N TYR A 164 16.16 -28.70 -5.34
CA TYR A 164 17.58 -28.94 -5.63
C TYR A 164 18.48 -28.64 -4.42
N LYS A 165 18.23 -27.53 -3.72
CA LYS A 165 19.01 -27.17 -2.52
C LYS A 165 18.85 -28.22 -1.43
N ALA A 166 17.65 -28.70 -1.18
CA ALA A 166 17.35 -29.74 -0.17
C ALA A 166 17.97 -31.12 -0.51
N ILE A 167 18.40 -31.36 -1.77
CA ILE A 167 19.09 -32.59 -2.18
C ILE A 167 20.62 -32.46 -1.93
N LEU A 168 21.14 -31.22 -1.92
CA LEU A 168 22.56 -30.93 -1.78
C LEU A 168 23.02 -30.73 -0.32
N ASP A 169 22.08 -30.43 0.59
CA ASP A 169 22.25 -30.32 2.04
C ASP A 169 22.04 -31.71 2.69
#